data_77b94b940d1feb0e2b06dddddc8d97de
#
_entry.id   77b94b940d1feb0e2b06dddddc8d97de
#
_cell.length_a   1.000
_cell.length_b   1.000
_cell.length_c   1.000
_cell.angle_alpha   90.00
_cell.angle_beta   90.00
_cell.angle_gamma   90.00
#
_symmetry.space_group_name_H-M   'P 1'
#
loop_
_entity.id
_entity.type
_entity.pdbx_description
1 polymer ?
#
loop_
_entity_poly.entity_id
_entity_poly.type
_entity_poly.pdbx_seq_one_letter_code
_entity_poly.pdbx_strand_id
1 'polypeptide(L)'
;MLDAYLANALSGVHTSLVATVTAYDEKTHRATVKPSVRMLMDNGIQIELPELVDVPVVFPSSKAFDMEFPLDKGDGVLLVFQEQDISAWKNGDKNAAPSVSSRFGLDAAIAIPGCFPKPTKGKARIVVDSDGVITWEAKKIVFNEQVVFNDDVIARTDVYVGAGVGPGVSIKQHTHITPAGPSNAPSPITPIPPEK
;
A
#
# COMPACT_ATOMS: atom_id res chain seq x y z
N MET A 1 -22.34 16.12 -38.63
CA MET A 1 -21.31 15.16 -39.17
C MET A 1 -20.00 15.28 -38.43
N LEU A 2 -19.42 16.48 -38.24
CA LEU A 2 -18.17 16.69 -37.47
C LEU A 2 -18.30 16.29 -36.00
N ASP A 3 -19.38 16.63 -35.33
CA ASP A 3 -19.62 16.32 -33.93
C ASP A 3 -19.70 14.81 -33.66
N ALA A 4 -20.37 14.06 -34.56
CA ALA A 4 -20.43 12.60 -34.45
C ALA A 4 -19.06 11.95 -34.71
N TYR A 5 -18.26 12.49 -35.60
CA TYR A 5 -16.90 12.02 -35.84
C TYR A 5 -16.00 12.27 -34.64
N LEU A 6 -16.08 13.48 -34.04
CA LEU A 6 -15.32 13.84 -32.82
C LEU A 6 -15.74 12.98 -31.61
N ALA A 7 -17.05 12.78 -31.41
CA ALA A 7 -17.55 11.93 -30.34
C ALA A 7 -17.04 10.48 -30.49
N ASN A 8 -17.08 9.95 -31.71
CA ASN A 8 -16.56 8.60 -31.99
C ASN A 8 -15.03 8.50 -31.81
N ALA A 9 -14.28 9.52 -32.21
CA ALA A 9 -12.84 9.56 -32.03
C ALA A 9 -12.46 9.63 -30.53
N LEU A 10 -13.22 10.39 -29.71
CA LEU A 10 -12.99 10.52 -28.27
C LEU A 10 -13.47 9.30 -27.47
N SER A 11 -14.41 8.51 -27.97
CA SER A 11 -14.95 7.35 -27.26
C SER A 11 -13.91 6.23 -27.03
N GLY A 12 -12.85 6.19 -27.81
CA GLY A 12 -11.72 5.27 -27.66
C GLY A 12 -10.58 5.80 -26.79
N VAL A 13 -10.68 7.03 -26.26
CA VAL A 13 -9.65 7.65 -25.43
C VAL A 13 -9.96 7.37 -23.95
N HIS A 14 -9.23 6.44 -23.36
CA HIS A 14 -9.33 6.13 -21.94
C HIS A 14 -8.29 6.95 -21.15
N THR A 15 -8.72 7.73 -20.17
CA THR A 15 -7.82 8.50 -19.30
C THR A 15 -7.60 7.79 -17.96
N SER A 16 -8.68 7.49 -17.27
CA SER A 16 -8.66 6.75 -16.01
C SER A 16 -10.00 6.03 -15.78
N LEU A 17 -9.95 4.92 -15.07
CA LEU A 17 -11.13 4.15 -14.66
C LEU A 17 -10.94 3.61 -13.25
N VAL A 18 -12.00 3.54 -12.48
CA VAL A 18 -12.00 2.76 -11.22
C VAL A 18 -12.18 1.28 -11.55
N ALA A 19 -11.43 0.43 -10.88
CA ALA A 19 -11.48 -1.00 -11.10
C ALA A 19 -11.32 -1.78 -9.80
N THR A 20 -11.58 -3.07 -9.87
CA THR A 20 -11.45 -4.02 -8.76
C THR A 20 -10.48 -5.12 -9.13
N VAL A 21 -9.56 -5.45 -8.22
CA VAL A 21 -8.60 -6.53 -8.39
C VAL A 21 -9.33 -7.87 -8.41
N THR A 22 -9.06 -8.71 -9.40
CA THR A 22 -9.55 -10.09 -9.48
C THR A 22 -8.45 -11.11 -9.22
N ALA A 23 -7.18 -10.77 -9.53
CA ALA A 23 -5.97 -11.52 -9.19
C ALA A 23 -4.77 -10.57 -9.08
N TYR A 24 -3.81 -10.94 -8.23
CA TYR A 24 -2.56 -10.19 -8.04
C TYR A 24 -1.39 -11.14 -7.82
N ASP A 25 -0.28 -10.87 -8.47
CA ASP A 25 0.99 -11.56 -8.27
C ASP A 25 1.98 -10.61 -7.56
N GLU A 26 2.27 -10.90 -6.30
CA GLU A 26 3.19 -10.13 -5.45
C GLU A 26 4.64 -10.13 -5.97
N LYS A 27 5.06 -11.17 -6.71
CA LYS A 27 6.44 -11.28 -7.19
C LYS A 27 6.73 -10.39 -8.39
N THR A 28 5.73 -10.20 -9.23
CA THR A 28 5.84 -9.41 -10.46
C THR A 28 5.17 -8.06 -10.38
N HIS A 29 4.43 -7.79 -9.29
CA HIS A 29 3.57 -6.62 -9.09
C HIS A 29 2.60 -6.43 -10.27
N ARG A 30 2.02 -7.56 -10.76
CA ARG A 30 1.04 -7.57 -11.84
C ARG A 30 -0.33 -7.95 -11.33
N ALA A 31 -1.34 -7.25 -11.79
CA ALA A 31 -2.72 -7.54 -11.43
C ALA A 31 -3.56 -7.87 -12.66
N THR A 32 -4.60 -8.68 -12.45
CA THR A 32 -5.78 -8.73 -13.30
C THR A 32 -6.86 -7.91 -12.63
N VAL A 33 -7.47 -6.99 -13.37
CA VAL A 33 -8.45 -6.05 -12.83
C VAL A 33 -9.69 -5.98 -13.68
N LYS A 34 -10.85 -5.81 -13.05
CA LYS A 34 -12.14 -5.62 -13.71
C LYS A 34 -12.56 -4.17 -13.54
N PRO A 35 -12.75 -3.40 -14.63
CA PRO A 35 -13.36 -2.06 -14.55
C PRO A 35 -14.71 -2.12 -13.82
N SER A 36 -14.91 -1.20 -12.86
CA SER A 36 -16.09 -1.20 -11.99
C SER A 36 -17.25 -0.36 -12.54
N VAL A 37 -17.01 0.35 -13.64
CA VAL A 37 -18.01 1.20 -14.30
C VAL A 37 -18.21 0.70 -15.73
N ARG A 38 -19.48 0.61 -16.16
CA ARG A 38 -19.84 0.28 -17.54
C ARG A 38 -19.66 1.49 -18.45
N MET A 39 -19.30 1.25 -19.68
CA MET A 39 -19.34 2.28 -20.72
C MET A 39 -20.78 2.50 -21.17
N LEU A 40 -21.22 3.75 -21.22
CA LEU A 40 -22.50 4.15 -21.77
C LEU A 40 -22.31 4.65 -23.22
N MET A 41 -22.95 4.00 -24.15
CA MET A 41 -22.94 4.39 -25.57
C MET A 41 -24.02 5.47 -25.82
N ASP A 42 -23.84 6.27 -26.89
CA ASP A 42 -24.78 7.34 -27.28
C ASP A 42 -26.22 6.87 -27.49
N ASN A 43 -26.40 5.60 -27.89
CA ASN A 43 -27.72 4.95 -28.04
C ASN A 43 -28.31 4.45 -26.71
N GLY A 44 -27.67 4.73 -25.56
CA GLY A 44 -28.13 4.30 -24.23
C GLY A 44 -27.74 2.86 -23.85
N ILE A 45 -27.05 2.13 -24.72
CA ILE A 45 -26.57 0.78 -24.42
C ILE A 45 -25.39 0.87 -23.45
N GLN A 46 -25.44 0.04 -22.40
CA GLN A 46 -24.35 -0.11 -21.43
C GLN A 46 -23.51 -1.33 -21.80
N ILE A 47 -22.21 -1.15 -21.90
CA ILE A 47 -21.25 -2.21 -22.21
C ILE A 47 -20.32 -2.42 -21.02
N GLU A 48 -20.17 -3.67 -20.60
CA GLU A 48 -19.13 -4.03 -19.64
C GLU A 48 -17.77 -4.07 -20.33
N LEU A 49 -16.80 -3.40 -19.74
CA LEU A 49 -15.42 -3.49 -20.18
C LEU A 49 -14.83 -4.86 -19.83
N PRO A 50 -13.94 -5.42 -20.64
CA PRO A 50 -13.29 -6.69 -20.35
C PRO A 50 -12.40 -6.58 -19.12
N GLU A 51 -12.01 -7.72 -18.55
CA GLU A 51 -10.90 -7.77 -17.58
C GLU A 51 -9.60 -7.37 -18.28
N LEU A 52 -8.80 -6.57 -17.59
CA LEU A 52 -7.47 -6.20 -18.03
C LEU A 52 -6.48 -7.07 -17.29
N VAL A 53 -5.68 -7.79 -18.03
CA VAL A 53 -4.63 -8.68 -17.51
C VAL A 53 -3.26 -8.03 -17.59
N ASP A 54 -2.31 -8.52 -16.81
CA ASP A 54 -0.91 -8.05 -16.85
C ASP A 54 -0.77 -6.54 -16.62
N VAL A 55 -1.61 -5.98 -15.73
CA VAL A 55 -1.60 -4.56 -15.38
C VAL A 55 -0.53 -4.32 -14.31
N PRO A 56 0.50 -3.47 -14.56
CA PRO A 56 1.47 -3.10 -13.55
C PRO A 56 0.80 -2.38 -12.38
N VAL A 57 1.13 -2.79 -11.16
CA VAL A 57 0.72 -2.09 -9.94
C VAL A 57 1.85 -1.18 -9.49
N VAL A 58 1.55 0.08 -9.24
CA VAL A 58 2.54 1.09 -8.81
C VAL A 58 2.35 1.39 -7.35
N PHE A 59 3.42 1.18 -6.58
CA PHE A 59 3.54 1.58 -5.18
C PHE A 59 4.46 2.79 -5.05
N PRO A 60 4.33 3.58 -3.98
CA PRO A 60 5.29 4.64 -3.68
C PRO A 60 6.67 4.05 -3.45
N SER A 61 7.58 4.23 -4.40
CA SER A 61 8.92 3.66 -4.34
C SER A 61 9.98 4.54 -4.99
N SER A 62 11.23 4.35 -4.57
CA SER A 62 12.42 4.95 -5.14
C SER A 62 13.61 3.99 -4.98
N LYS A 63 14.82 4.39 -5.43
CA LYS A 63 16.02 3.59 -5.15
C LYS A 63 16.39 3.47 -3.66
N ALA A 64 15.88 4.38 -2.81
CA ALA A 64 16.21 4.46 -1.39
C ALA A 64 15.04 4.05 -0.48
N PHE A 65 13.83 3.97 -0.99
CA PHE A 65 12.64 3.70 -0.20
C PHE A 65 11.62 2.94 -1.02
N ASP A 66 10.97 1.98 -0.41
CA ASP A 66 9.92 1.19 -1.01
C ASP A 66 8.79 0.95 -0.01
N MET A 67 7.54 1.07 -0.46
CA MET A 67 6.35 0.79 0.33
C MET A 67 5.46 -0.18 -0.46
N GLU A 68 5.42 -1.42 0.00
CA GLU A 68 4.63 -2.48 -0.62
C GLU A 68 3.59 -3.03 0.35
N PHE A 69 2.47 -3.47 -0.21
CA PHE A 69 1.44 -4.20 0.53
C PHE A 69 0.71 -5.16 -0.41
N PRO A 70 0.25 -6.32 0.09
CA PRO A 70 -0.48 -7.28 -0.72
C PRO A 70 -1.83 -6.71 -1.15
N LEU A 71 -2.29 -7.11 -2.34
CA LEU A 71 -3.63 -6.82 -2.83
C LEU A 71 -4.46 -8.10 -2.83
N ASP A 72 -5.60 -8.05 -2.16
CA ASP A 72 -6.57 -9.14 -2.16
C ASP A 72 -7.59 -8.96 -3.29
N LYS A 73 -8.22 -10.05 -3.70
CA LYS A 73 -9.37 -10.00 -4.60
C LYS A 73 -10.48 -9.15 -3.97
N GLY A 74 -10.94 -8.16 -4.71
CA GLY A 74 -11.95 -7.19 -4.24
C GLY A 74 -11.36 -5.83 -3.90
N ASP A 75 -10.04 -5.68 -3.85
CA ASP A 75 -9.41 -4.39 -3.60
C ASP A 75 -9.65 -3.42 -4.75
N GLY A 76 -9.88 -2.17 -4.40
CA GLY A 76 -10.11 -1.10 -5.35
C GLY A 76 -8.83 -0.46 -5.85
N VAL A 77 -8.76 -0.22 -7.15
CA VAL A 77 -7.64 0.44 -7.81
C VAL A 77 -8.12 1.53 -8.76
N LEU A 78 -7.29 2.54 -8.95
CA LEU A 78 -7.44 3.51 -10.03
C LEU A 78 -6.55 3.07 -11.20
N LEU A 79 -7.15 2.86 -12.37
CA LEU A 79 -6.43 2.63 -13.61
C LEU A 79 -6.12 3.97 -14.26
N VAL A 80 -4.87 4.14 -14.67
CA VAL A 80 -4.39 5.27 -15.47
C VAL A 80 -3.87 4.73 -16.79
N PHE A 81 -4.37 5.25 -17.90
CA PHE A 81 -3.98 4.79 -19.24
C PHE A 81 -2.89 5.66 -19.81
N GLN A 82 -1.86 5.03 -20.34
CA GLN A 82 -0.69 5.72 -20.85
C GLN A 82 -0.96 6.24 -22.26
N GLU A 83 -0.33 7.36 -22.62
CA GLU A 83 -0.47 7.97 -23.92
C GLU A 83 0.00 7.05 -25.07
N GLN A 84 0.97 6.19 -24.78
CA GLN A 84 1.57 5.29 -25.76
C GLN A 84 1.53 3.84 -25.27
N ASP A 85 1.74 2.89 -26.17
CA ASP A 85 1.95 1.49 -25.83
C ASP A 85 3.14 1.33 -24.88
N ILE A 86 2.93 0.61 -23.79
CA ILE A 86 3.93 0.34 -22.75
C ILE A 86 4.41 -1.12 -22.71
N SER A 87 4.08 -1.91 -23.74
CA SER A 87 4.38 -3.35 -23.74
C SER A 87 5.88 -3.65 -23.61
N ALA A 88 6.72 -2.91 -24.33
CA ALA A 88 8.16 -3.07 -24.21
C ALA A 88 8.71 -2.58 -22.86
N TRP A 89 8.15 -1.48 -22.33
CA TRP A 89 8.50 -1.00 -20.98
C TRP A 89 8.14 -2.02 -19.90
N LYS A 90 6.98 -2.69 -20.01
CA LYS A 90 6.59 -3.78 -19.10
C LYS A 90 7.62 -4.91 -19.04
N ASN A 91 8.37 -5.13 -20.13
CA ASN A 91 9.43 -6.12 -20.22
C ASN A 91 10.82 -5.59 -19.76
N GLY A 92 10.89 -4.37 -19.26
CA GLY A 92 12.11 -3.77 -18.70
C GLY A 92 12.90 -2.90 -19.67
N ASP A 93 12.41 -2.67 -20.90
CA ASP A 93 13.09 -1.83 -21.87
C ASP A 93 13.01 -0.36 -21.44
N LYS A 94 14.16 0.28 -21.39
CA LYS A 94 14.28 1.72 -21.12
C LYS A 94 14.16 2.48 -22.44
N ASN A 95 13.37 3.56 -22.43
CA ASN A 95 13.12 4.36 -23.65
C ASN A 95 12.60 3.51 -24.82
N ALA A 96 11.71 2.56 -24.49
CA ALA A 96 11.15 1.61 -25.43
C ALA A 96 10.31 2.32 -26.52
N ALA A 97 10.49 1.88 -27.76
CA ALA A 97 9.63 2.33 -28.85
C ALA A 97 8.26 1.64 -28.75
N PRO A 98 7.13 2.36 -28.92
CA PRO A 98 5.83 1.74 -28.99
C PRO A 98 5.77 0.73 -30.13
N SER A 99 5.20 -0.45 -29.88
CA SER A 99 5.03 -1.50 -30.91
C SER A 99 3.80 -1.26 -31.78
N VAL A 100 2.83 -0.49 -31.26
CA VAL A 100 1.61 -0.09 -31.96
C VAL A 100 1.35 1.40 -31.78
N SER A 101 0.65 2.00 -32.74
CA SER A 101 0.30 3.43 -32.71
C SER A 101 -0.92 3.75 -31.83
N SER A 102 -1.45 2.78 -31.09
CA SER A 102 -2.56 2.96 -30.17
C SER A 102 -2.19 3.97 -29.07
N ARG A 103 -3.14 4.85 -28.73
CA ARG A 103 -3.00 5.83 -27.66
C ARG A 103 -4.14 5.65 -26.67
N PHE A 104 -3.83 5.79 -25.39
CA PHE A 104 -4.81 5.70 -24.30
C PHE A 104 -5.66 4.42 -24.37
N GLY A 105 -5.08 3.31 -24.84
CA GLY A 105 -5.74 2.02 -24.97
C GLY A 105 -5.85 1.30 -23.62
N LEU A 106 -6.81 0.38 -23.54
CA LEU A 106 -7.03 -0.42 -22.33
C LEU A 106 -5.82 -1.30 -21.96
N ASP A 107 -5.00 -1.67 -22.93
CA ASP A 107 -3.77 -2.46 -22.79
C ASP A 107 -2.60 -1.68 -22.19
N ALA A 108 -2.68 -0.34 -22.22
CA ALA A 108 -1.68 0.57 -21.66
C ALA A 108 -2.02 1.03 -20.22
N ALA A 109 -2.78 0.24 -19.47
CA ALA A 109 -3.18 0.57 -18.10
C ALA A 109 -2.05 0.34 -17.09
N ILE A 110 -2.00 1.23 -16.08
CA ILE A 110 -1.26 1.09 -14.83
C ILE A 110 -2.25 1.21 -13.68
N ALA A 111 -2.12 0.39 -12.62
CA ALA A 111 -3.01 0.39 -11.47
C ALA A 111 -2.36 1.07 -10.26
N ILE A 112 -3.10 1.97 -9.62
CA ILE A 112 -2.75 2.63 -8.37
C ILE A 112 -3.71 2.11 -7.29
N PRO A 113 -3.24 1.40 -6.25
CA PRO A 113 -4.09 0.87 -5.18
C PRO A 113 -4.74 1.93 -4.31
N GLY A 114 -5.83 1.56 -3.62
CA GLY A 114 -6.48 2.39 -2.61
C GLY A 114 -7.69 3.18 -3.09
N CYS A 115 -8.20 2.92 -4.30
CA CYS A 115 -9.38 3.58 -4.84
C CYS A 115 -10.66 2.79 -4.49
N PHE A 116 -11.30 3.12 -3.37
CA PHE A 116 -12.52 2.48 -2.90
C PHE A 116 -13.71 3.44 -2.95
N PRO A 117 -14.95 2.95 -3.23
CA PRO A 117 -16.15 3.78 -3.23
C PRO A 117 -16.54 4.30 -1.83
N LYS A 118 -16.04 3.65 -0.78
CA LYS A 118 -16.22 4.03 0.63
C LYS A 118 -14.91 3.80 1.39
N PRO A 119 -14.66 4.57 2.46
CA PRO A 119 -13.49 4.33 3.31
C PRO A 119 -13.46 2.90 3.83
N THR A 120 -12.33 2.24 3.70
CA THR A 120 -12.07 0.89 4.21
C THR A 120 -10.99 0.94 5.28
N LYS A 121 -11.03 -0.03 6.23
CA LYS A 121 -9.97 -0.22 7.21
C LYS A 121 -9.20 -1.48 6.85
N GLY A 122 -7.91 -1.33 6.58
CA GLY A 122 -7.00 -2.47 6.45
C GLY A 122 -6.72 -3.15 7.79
N LYS A 123 -6.17 -4.35 7.74
CA LYS A 123 -5.71 -5.12 8.92
C LYS A 123 -4.52 -4.45 9.65
N ALA A 124 -3.75 -3.67 8.92
CA ALA A 124 -2.70 -2.80 9.43
C ALA A 124 -2.86 -1.42 8.80
N ARG A 125 -2.58 -0.37 9.55
CA ARG A 125 -2.68 1.00 9.05
C ARG A 125 -1.79 1.96 9.81
N ILE A 126 -1.46 3.05 9.16
CA ILE A 126 -0.79 4.21 9.75
C ILE A 126 -1.79 5.36 9.63
N VAL A 127 -2.04 6.04 10.73
CA VAL A 127 -2.97 7.18 10.79
C VAL A 127 -2.21 8.37 11.35
N VAL A 128 -2.38 9.52 10.70
CA VAL A 128 -1.94 10.82 11.23
C VAL A 128 -3.19 11.61 11.53
N ASP A 129 -3.34 12.07 12.76
CA ASP A 129 -4.48 12.90 13.16
C ASP A 129 -4.20 14.40 12.92
N SER A 130 -5.18 15.25 13.27
CA SER A 130 -5.08 16.71 13.11
C SER A 130 -3.99 17.35 13.98
N ASP A 131 -3.61 16.67 15.06
CA ASP A 131 -2.61 17.17 16.01
C ASP A 131 -1.19 16.67 15.67
N GLY A 132 -1.07 15.92 14.56
CA GLY A 132 0.20 15.40 14.06
C GLY A 132 0.65 14.11 14.76
N VAL A 133 -0.21 13.46 15.54
CA VAL A 133 0.10 12.18 16.16
C VAL A 133 0.03 11.05 15.14
N ILE A 134 1.10 10.26 15.04
CA ILE A 134 1.18 9.09 14.17
C ILE A 134 0.83 7.84 14.96
N THR A 135 -0.24 7.18 14.58
CA THR A 135 -0.66 5.91 15.17
C THR A 135 -0.42 4.76 14.19
N TRP A 136 0.30 3.73 14.64
CA TRP A 136 0.50 2.48 13.91
C TRP A 136 -0.40 1.41 14.52
N GLU A 137 -1.37 0.95 13.75
CA GLU A 137 -2.26 -0.16 14.13
C GLU A 137 -1.90 -1.39 13.32
N ALA A 138 -1.36 -2.42 13.96
CA ALA A 138 -1.00 -3.69 13.33
C ALA A 138 -0.98 -4.81 14.38
N LYS A 139 -1.13 -6.07 13.92
CA LYS A 139 -0.97 -7.24 14.79
C LYS A 139 0.45 -7.32 15.40
N LYS A 140 1.46 -6.92 14.64
CA LYS A 140 2.86 -6.91 15.03
C LYS A 140 3.61 -5.90 14.16
N ILE A 141 4.55 -5.18 14.76
CA ILE A 141 5.52 -4.32 14.05
C ILE A 141 6.90 -4.93 14.30
N VAL A 142 7.68 -5.09 13.22
CA VAL A 142 9.03 -5.65 13.28
C VAL A 142 9.99 -4.63 12.68
N PHE A 143 11.05 -4.32 13.40
CA PHE A 143 12.18 -3.54 12.91
C PHE A 143 13.37 -4.50 12.78
N ASN A 144 13.91 -4.65 11.59
CA ASN A 144 15.05 -5.55 11.32
C ASN A 144 16.40 -4.88 11.62
N GLU A 145 16.39 -3.55 11.74
CA GLU A 145 17.57 -2.74 12.01
C GLU A 145 17.43 -1.98 13.32
N GLN A 146 18.50 -1.28 13.71
CA GLN A 146 18.50 -0.48 14.93
C GLN A 146 17.45 0.64 14.89
N VAL A 147 16.70 0.77 15.97
CA VAL A 147 15.76 1.89 16.20
C VAL A 147 16.34 2.82 17.24
N VAL A 148 16.38 4.11 16.92
CA VAL A 148 16.84 5.16 17.83
C VAL A 148 15.64 6.01 18.23
N PHE A 149 15.43 6.15 19.53
CA PHE A 149 14.46 7.08 20.11
C PHE A 149 15.25 8.26 20.71
N ASN A 150 14.90 9.48 20.33
CA ASN A 150 15.55 10.68 20.84
C ASN A 150 14.91 11.19 22.14
N ASP A 151 13.80 10.60 22.52
CA ASP A 151 13.00 10.96 23.68
C ASP A 151 12.53 9.69 24.41
N ASP A 152 11.76 9.85 25.47
CA ASP A 152 11.29 8.75 26.32
C ASP A 152 10.46 7.72 25.56
N VAL A 153 10.63 6.45 25.92
CA VAL A 153 9.82 5.33 25.40
C VAL A 153 8.88 4.83 26.50
N ILE A 154 7.58 4.92 26.24
CA ILE A 154 6.55 4.42 27.15
C ILE A 154 6.05 3.07 26.67
N ALA A 155 6.36 2.00 27.41
CA ALA A 155 5.77 0.68 27.19
C ALA A 155 4.66 0.43 28.23
N ARG A 156 3.42 0.21 27.77
CA ARG A 156 2.26 0.02 28.66
C ARG A 156 2.23 -1.34 29.34
N THR A 157 2.87 -2.36 28.76
CA THR A 157 2.93 -3.71 29.33
C THR A 157 4.33 -4.04 29.82
N ASP A 158 5.22 -4.44 28.94
CA ASP A 158 6.60 -4.80 29.27
C ASP A 158 7.52 -4.69 28.05
N VAL A 159 8.82 -4.62 28.29
CA VAL A 159 9.86 -4.65 27.26
C VAL A 159 10.77 -5.85 27.55
N TYR A 160 10.94 -6.73 26.55
CA TYR A 160 11.84 -7.87 26.61
C TYR A 160 13.12 -7.56 25.81
N VAL A 161 14.27 -7.68 26.47
CA VAL A 161 15.57 -7.35 25.89
C VAL A 161 16.39 -8.63 25.71
N GLY A 162 17.13 -8.75 24.59
CA GLY A 162 18.04 -9.86 24.34
C GLY A 162 17.41 -11.16 23.89
N ALA A 163 16.19 -11.12 23.34
CA ALA A 163 15.48 -12.29 22.82
C ALA A 163 16.01 -12.74 21.45
N GLY A 164 17.22 -13.30 21.38
CA GLY A 164 17.72 -13.91 20.13
C GLY A 164 17.18 -15.33 19.93
N VAL A 165 17.28 -16.20 20.92
CA VAL A 165 16.84 -17.62 20.90
C VAL A 165 16.39 -18.03 22.30
N GLY A 166 15.24 -17.51 22.75
CA GLY A 166 14.69 -17.83 24.08
C GLY A 166 13.86 -16.68 24.64
N PRO A 167 13.26 -16.84 25.83
CA PRO A 167 12.56 -15.76 26.48
C PRO A 167 13.57 -14.64 26.83
N GLY A 168 13.40 -13.47 26.22
CA GLY A 168 14.21 -12.30 26.57
C GLY A 168 14.01 -11.90 28.01
N VAL A 169 14.92 -11.05 28.52
CA VAL A 169 14.82 -10.52 29.88
C VAL A 169 13.76 -9.42 29.91
N SER A 170 12.73 -9.60 30.71
CA SER A 170 11.73 -8.57 31.03
C SER A 170 12.37 -7.42 31.78
N ILE A 171 12.24 -6.18 31.32
CA ILE A 171 12.71 -5.01 32.05
C ILE A 171 11.92 -4.85 33.37
N LYS A 172 10.66 -5.22 33.37
CA LYS A 172 9.78 -5.13 34.53
C LYS A 172 10.06 -6.19 35.61
N GLN A 173 10.57 -7.36 35.23
CA GLN A 173 10.72 -8.53 36.09
C GLN A 173 12.17 -9.02 36.26
N HIS A 174 13.17 -8.32 35.67
CA HIS A 174 14.56 -8.73 35.84
C HIS A 174 15.10 -8.43 37.24
N THR A 175 15.98 -9.31 37.74
CA THR A 175 16.68 -9.15 38.98
C THR A 175 18.18 -9.04 38.73
N HIS A 176 18.86 -8.19 39.49
CA HIS A 176 20.32 -8.11 39.51
C HIS A 176 20.86 -8.94 40.65
N ILE A 177 21.90 -9.75 40.35
CA ILE A 177 22.67 -10.43 41.41
C ILE A 177 23.77 -9.46 41.84
N THR A 178 23.70 -9.01 43.08
CA THR A 178 24.78 -8.23 43.69
C THR A 178 25.64 -9.14 44.58
N PRO A 179 26.87 -8.74 44.96
CA PRO A 179 27.71 -9.50 45.87
C PRO A 179 27.05 -9.81 47.23
N ALA A 180 25.97 -9.10 47.56
CA ALA A 180 25.19 -9.27 48.78
C ALA A 180 23.92 -10.15 48.57
N GLY A 181 23.73 -10.77 47.38
CA GLY A 181 22.56 -11.52 47.05
C GLY A 181 21.64 -10.79 46.06
N PRO A 182 20.51 -11.39 45.62
CA PRO A 182 19.59 -10.75 44.66
C PRO A 182 19.03 -9.46 45.25
N SER A 183 19.21 -8.33 44.57
CA SER A 183 18.56 -7.09 44.97
C SER A 183 17.07 -7.18 44.68
N ASN A 184 16.26 -6.87 45.65
CA ASN A 184 14.83 -6.74 45.50
C ASN A 184 14.53 -5.65 44.46
N ALA A 185 13.51 -5.90 43.68
CA ALA A 185 12.86 -5.10 42.64
C ALA A 185 13.38 -3.67 42.39
N PRO A 186 13.47 -3.22 41.14
CA PRO A 186 13.77 -1.83 40.83
C PRO A 186 12.85 -0.91 41.65
N SER A 187 13.38 0.19 42.14
CA SER A 187 12.63 1.19 42.91
C SER A 187 11.33 1.51 42.14
N PRO A 188 10.20 1.65 42.86
CA PRO A 188 8.93 1.92 42.19
C PRO A 188 9.06 3.19 41.34
N ILE A 189 8.78 3.05 40.08
CA ILE A 189 8.72 4.17 39.14
C ILE A 189 7.60 5.09 39.63
N THR A 190 7.93 6.33 39.93
CA THR A 190 6.93 7.35 40.27
C THR A 190 5.94 7.43 39.10
N PRO A 191 4.63 7.29 39.34
CA PRO A 191 3.66 7.39 38.25
C PRO A 191 3.77 8.76 37.55
N ILE A 192 3.95 8.77 36.26
CA ILE A 192 3.85 10.00 35.48
C ILE A 192 2.41 10.50 35.60
N PRO A 193 2.14 11.75 36.05
CA PRO A 193 0.79 12.26 36.13
C PRO A 193 0.18 12.29 34.72
N PRO A 194 -1.14 12.05 34.58
CA PRO A 194 -1.80 12.18 33.29
C PRO A 194 -1.66 13.62 32.78
N GLU A 195 -1.24 13.77 31.53
CA GLU A 195 -1.25 15.06 30.86
C GLU A 195 -2.66 15.65 30.85
N LYS A 196 -2.76 16.95 31.14
CA LYS A 196 -4.00 17.71 31.17
C LYS A 196 -4.48 18.04 29.76
#